data_91664e73f1012ba1d318028976cd52ac
#
_entry.id   91664e73f1012ba1d318028976cd52ac
#
_cell.length_a   1.000
_cell.length_b   1.000
_cell.length_c   1.000
_cell.angle_alpha   90.00
_cell.angle_beta   90.00
_cell.angle_gamma   90.00
#
_symmetry.space_group_name_H-M   'P 1'
#
loop_
_entity.id
_entity.type
_entity.pdbx_description
1 polymer ?
#
loop_
_entity_poly.entity_id
_entity_poly.type
_entity_poly.pdbx_seq_one_letter_code
_entity_poly.pdbx_strand_id
1 'polypeptide(L)'
;MTQGKITASAAMLNVLKTWGVDTIYGIPSGTLSSLMDALAEDKDIRFLQVRHEETGALAAVMQAKFGGSIGVAVGSGGPGATHLINGVYDAAMDNTPFLAILGSRPVNELNMDAFQELNQNPMYNGIAVY
;
A
#
# COMPACT_ATOMS: atom_id res chain seq x y z
N MET A 1 29.78 -15.84 -7.27
CA MET A 1 29.00 -14.63 -7.01
C MET A 1 27.77 -15.06 -6.24
N THR A 2 27.73 -14.82 -4.95
CA THR A 2 26.53 -15.02 -4.13
C THR A 2 25.47 -14.05 -4.63
N GLN A 3 24.40 -14.57 -5.24
CA GLN A 3 23.23 -13.76 -5.50
C GLN A 3 22.77 -13.20 -4.16
N GLY A 4 22.91 -11.87 -3.98
CA GLY A 4 22.48 -11.20 -2.77
C GLY A 4 21.00 -11.48 -2.53
N LYS A 5 20.66 -12.00 -1.36
CA LYS A 5 19.28 -12.17 -0.96
C LYS A 5 18.63 -10.78 -0.88
N ILE A 6 17.56 -10.58 -1.62
CA ILE A 6 16.74 -9.37 -1.51
C ILE A 6 15.58 -9.64 -0.55
N THR A 7 15.10 -8.62 0.14
CA THR A 7 13.91 -8.74 0.98
C THR A 7 12.65 -8.87 0.12
N ALA A 8 11.58 -9.42 0.67
CA ALA A 8 10.28 -9.49 -0.02
C ALA A 8 9.77 -8.09 -0.40
N SER A 9 9.98 -7.10 0.46
CA SER A 9 9.61 -5.70 0.19
C SER A 9 10.40 -5.13 -1.01
N ALA A 10 11.71 -5.34 -1.06
CA ALA A 10 12.52 -4.90 -2.20
C ALA A 10 12.11 -5.62 -3.51
N ALA A 11 11.80 -6.92 -3.44
CA ALA A 11 11.28 -7.65 -4.59
C ALA A 11 9.94 -7.08 -5.07
N MET A 12 9.03 -6.75 -4.14
CA MET A 12 7.75 -6.10 -4.46
C MET A 12 7.96 -4.75 -5.15
N LEU A 13 8.85 -3.89 -4.62
CA LEU A 13 9.16 -2.60 -5.27
C LEU A 13 9.69 -2.79 -6.69
N ASN A 14 10.54 -3.80 -6.90
CA ASN A 14 11.02 -4.11 -8.25
C ASN A 14 9.89 -4.49 -9.22
N VAL A 15 8.89 -5.25 -8.75
CA VAL A 15 7.70 -5.55 -9.57
C VAL A 15 6.89 -4.29 -9.85
N LEU A 16 6.64 -3.45 -8.84
CA LEU A 16 5.90 -2.19 -9.01
C LEU A 16 6.57 -1.26 -10.04
N LYS A 17 7.91 -1.19 -10.03
CA LYS A 17 8.67 -0.45 -11.05
C LYS A 17 8.41 -0.96 -12.46
N THR A 18 8.27 -2.28 -12.66
CA THR A 18 7.94 -2.84 -13.98
C THR A 18 6.55 -2.44 -14.47
N TRP A 19 5.65 -2.07 -13.54
CA TRP A 19 4.32 -1.56 -13.84
C TRP A 19 4.27 -0.04 -13.99
N GLY A 20 5.43 0.63 -13.96
CA GLY A 20 5.53 2.07 -14.11
C GLY A 20 5.22 2.87 -12.84
N VAL A 21 5.22 2.22 -11.67
CA VAL A 21 5.03 2.91 -10.39
C VAL A 21 6.31 3.67 -10.04
N ASP A 22 6.20 4.96 -9.86
CA ASP A 22 7.26 5.88 -9.45
C ASP A 22 6.96 6.59 -8.11
N THR A 23 5.74 6.47 -7.63
CA THR A 23 5.29 7.17 -6.42
C THR A 23 4.36 6.27 -5.61
N ILE A 24 4.58 6.23 -4.29
CA ILE A 24 3.72 5.56 -3.30
C ILE A 24 3.30 6.59 -2.25
N TYR A 25 2.01 6.63 -1.95
CA TYR A 25 1.43 7.55 -0.97
C TYR A 25 1.09 6.82 0.33
N GLY A 26 1.27 7.46 1.48
CA GLY A 26 0.83 6.88 2.73
C GLY A 26 1.44 7.50 3.98
N ILE A 27 1.28 6.79 5.10
CA ILE A 27 1.87 7.15 6.39
C ILE A 27 2.80 6.02 6.83
N PRO A 28 4.06 6.31 7.19
CA PRO A 28 4.96 5.31 7.73
C PRO A 28 4.40 4.68 9.00
N SER A 29 4.50 3.37 9.13
CA SER A 29 4.01 2.67 10.33
C SER A 29 4.82 1.41 10.65
N GLY A 30 4.71 0.94 11.89
CA GLY A 30 5.40 -0.27 12.35
C GLY A 30 4.98 -1.53 11.59
N THR A 31 3.71 -1.63 11.14
CA THR A 31 3.23 -2.77 10.35
C THR A 31 3.75 -2.77 8.91
N LEU A 32 4.39 -1.68 8.49
CA LEU A 32 4.98 -1.49 7.16
C LEU A 32 6.51 -1.31 7.22
N SER A 33 7.16 -1.55 8.37
CA SER A 33 8.58 -1.24 8.59
C SER A 33 9.49 -1.78 7.49
N SER A 34 9.35 -3.05 7.12
CA SER A 34 10.17 -3.66 6.05
C SER A 34 9.96 -2.99 4.69
N LEU A 35 8.76 -2.50 4.40
CA LEU A 35 8.49 -1.74 3.19
C LEU A 35 9.10 -0.34 3.27
N MET A 36 9.01 0.31 4.44
CA MET A 36 9.63 1.63 4.65
C MET A 36 11.15 1.57 4.52
N ASP A 37 11.79 0.52 5.07
CA ASP A 37 13.22 0.30 4.92
C ASP A 37 13.61 0.12 3.44
N ALA A 38 12.84 -0.69 2.70
CA ALA A 38 13.10 -0.89 1.28
C ALA A 38 12.90 0.41 0.46
N LEU A 39 11.89 1.21 0.78
CA LEU A 39 11.64 2.51 0.13
C LEU A 39 12.72 3.55 0.47
N ALA A 40 13.28 3.51 1.68
CA ALA A 40 14.36 4.42 2.06
C ALA A 40 15.66 4.18 1.26
N GLU A 41 15.88 2.94 0.81
CA GLU A 41 17.02 2.55 -0.01
C GLU A 41 16.75 2.67 -1.52
N ASP A 42 15.47 2.64 -1.94
CA ASP A 42 15.09 2.74 -3.35
C ASP A 42 15.21 4.19 -3.85
N LYS A 43 15.77 4.36 -5.04
CA LYS A 43 15.99 5.69 -5.64
C LYS A 43 15.01 6.00 -6.76
N ASP A 44 14.24 5.02 -7.19
CA ASP A 44 13.36 5.13 -8.34
C ASP A 44 11.90 5.35 -7.92
N ILE A 45 11.51 4.88 -6.71
CA ILE A 45 10.18 5.09 -6.16
C ILE A 45 10.22 6.16 -5.07
N ARG A 46 9.46 7.22 -5.27
CA ARG A 46 9.29 8.28 -4.29
C ARG A 46 8.18 7.93 -3.30
N PHE A 47 8.46 7.96 -2.01
CA PHE A 47 7.44 7.90 -0.98
C PHE A 47 6.94 9.30 -0.63
N LEU A 48 5.64 9.53 -0.83
CA LEU A 48 4.98 10.78 -0.45
C LEU A 48 4.18 10.57 0.82
N GLN A 49 4.73 11.05 1.93
CA GLN A 49 4.04 11.03 3.20
C GLN A 49 2.87 12.02 3.19
N VAL A 50 1.71 11.51 3.56
CA VAL A 50 0.47 12.28 3.73
C VAL A 50 0.12 12.44 5.20
N ARG A 51 -0.90 13.24 5.50
CA ARG A 51 -1.40 13.43 6.88
C ARG A 51 -2.56 12.51 7.23
N HIS A 52 -3.17 11.89 6.23
CA HIS A 52 -4.26 10.94 6.38
C HIS A 52 -4.25 9.99 5.18
N GLU A 53 -4.43 8.69 5.41
CA GLU A 53 -4.30 7.67 4.36
C GLU A 53 -5.34 7.84 3.25
N GLU A 54 -6.56 8.28 3.58
CA GLU A 54 -7.59 8.61 2.59
C GLU A 54 -7.10 9.66 1.57
N THR A 55 -6.45 10.72 2.06
CA THR A 55 -5.86 11.73 1.19
C THR A 55 -4.80 11.12 0.27
N GLY A 56 -3.97 10.21 0.81
CA GLY A 56 -2.98 9.49 0.01
C GLY A 56 -3.62 8.59 -1.04
N ALA A 57 -4.67 7.87 -0.68
CA ALA A 57 -5.40 7.01 -1.60
C ALA A 57 -6.04 7.81 -2.73
N LEU A 58 -6.75 8.89 -2.41
CA LEU A 58 -7.38 9.76 -3.43
C LEU A 58 -6.33 10.41 -4.33
N ALA A 59 -5.18 10.85 -3.79
CA ALA A 59 -4.08 11.40 -4.59
C ALA A 59 -3.51 10.35 -5.55
N ALA A 60 -3.30 9.10 -5.09
CA ALA A 60 -2.83 8.01 -5.92
C ALA A 60 -3.83 7.65 -7.03
N VAL A 61 -5.13 7.63 -6.73
CA VAL A 61 -6.19 7.40 -7.72
C VAL A 61 -6.18 8.51 -8.78
N MET A 62 -6.07 9.77 -8.37
CA MET A 62 -6.01 10.88 -9.31
C MET A 62 -4.73 10.84 -10.16
N GLN A 63 -3.59 10.46 -9.59
CA GLN A 63 -2.37 10.24 -10.37
C GLN A 63 -2.59 9.17 -11.45
N ALA A 64 -3.25 8.06 -11.11
CA ALA A 64 -3.57 7.01 -12.07
C ALA A 64 -4.51 7.50 -13.18
N LYS A 65 -5.57 8.23 -12.83
CA LYS A 65 -6.54 8.79 -13.79
C LYS A 65 -5.89 9.73 -14.81
N PHE A 66 -4.95 10.56 -14.38
CA PHE A 66 -4.29 11.54 -15.26
C PHE A 66 -2.98 11.07 -15.86
N GLY A 67 -2.24 10.23 -15.14
CA GLY A 67 -0.92 9.75 -15.56
C GLY A 67 -0.93 8.47 -16.37
N GLY A 68 -2.03 7.73 -16.38
CA GLY A 68 -2.16 6.46 -17.12
C GLY A 68 -1.35 5.30 -16.54
N SER A 69 -0.84 5.43 -15.30
CA SER A 69 -0.16 4.38 -14.55
C SER A 69 -1.06 3.83 -13.44
N ILE A 70 -0.58 2.85 -12.69
CA ILE A 70 -1.27 2.36 -11.49
C ILE A 70 -1.01 3.30 -10.30
N GLY A 71 -2.06 3.72 -9.61
CA GLY A 71 -1.94 4.46 -8.36
C GLY A 71 -1.60 3.51 -7.20
N VAL A 72 -0.71 3.90 -6.30
CA VAL A 72 -0.33 3.07 -5.15
C VAL A 72 -0.40 3.86 -3.86
N ALA A 73 -1.14 3.34 -2.89
CA ALA A 73 -1.15 3.88 -1.54
C ALA A 73 -0.98 2.78 -0.49
N VAL A 74 -0.40 3.15 0.65
CA VAL A 74 -0.16 2.23 1.75
C VAL A 74 -0.87 2.71 3.02
N GLY A 75 -1.36 1.76 3.81
CA GLY A 75 -1.95 2.03 5.12
C GLY A 75 -1.49 1.03 6.17
N SER A 76 -1.35 1.50 7.40
CA SER A 76 -1.09 0.60 8.53
C SER A 76 -2.22 -0.41 8.71
N GLY A 77 -1.95 -1.49 9.42
CA GLY A 77 -3.00 -2.41 9.86
C GLY A 77 -4.06 -1.70 10.69
N GLY A 78 -5.30 -2.17 10.64
CA GLY A 78 -6.41 -1.56 11.37
C GLY A 78 -6.79 -0.18 10.83
N PRO A 79 -6.50 0.92 11.56
CA PRO A 79 -6.98 2.25 11.19
C PRO A 79 -6.49 2.73 9.81
N GLY A 80 -5.25 2.46 9.44
CA GLY A 80 -4.75 2.84 8.11
C GLY A 80 -5.50 2.12 6.98
N ALA A 81 -5.81 0.85 7.17
CA ALA A 81 -6.63 0.11 6.23
C ALA A 81 -8.05 0.68 6.12
N THR A 82 -8.69 1.04 7.25
CA THR A 82 -10.03 1.65 7.22
C THR A 82 -10.04 2.99 6.50
N HIS A 83 -9.00 3.79 6.65
CA HIS A 83 -8.89 5.10 6.01
C HIS A 83 -8.69 5.01 4.48
N LEU A 84 -8.06 3.96 3.96
CA LEU A 84 -7.85 3.80 2.52
C LEU A 84 -9.12 3.49 1.74
N ILE A 85 -10.19 3.00 2.40
CA ILE A 85 -11.40 2.49 1.75
C ILE A 85 -12.02 3.51 0.79
N ASN A 86 -12.09 4.78 1.15
CA ASN A 86 -12.69 5.79 0.29
C ASN A 86 -11.98 5.93 -1.06
N GLY A 87 -10.64 5.88 -1.06
CA GLY A 87 -9.88 5.89 -2.30
C GLY A 87 -10.02 4.60 -3.10
N VAL A 88 -10.06 3.45 -2.42
CA VAL A 88 -10.31 2.16 -3.10
C VAL A 88 -11.69 2.14 -3.75
N TYR A 89 -12.70 2.67 -3.05
CA TYR A 89 -14.06 2.81 -3.57
C TYR A 89 -14.12 3.73 -4.79
N ASP A 90 -13.47 4.91 -4.73
CA ASP A 90 -13.40 5.83 -5.87
C ASP A 90 -12.71 5.17 -7.09
N ALA A 91 -11.61 4.47 -6.87
CA ALA A 91 -10.93 3.72 -7.91
C ALA A 91 -11.82 2.65 -8.53
N ALA A 92 -12.56 1.90 -7.70
CA ALA A 92 -13.45 0.83 -8.15
C ALA A 92 -14.62 1.38 -8.99
N MET A 93 -15.23 2.49 -8.57
CA MET A 93 -16.35 3.10 -9.30
C MET A 93 -15.95 3.61 -10.69
N ASP A 94 -14.73 4.10 -10.83
CA ASP A 94 -14.22 4.65 -12.08
C ASP A 94 -13.35 3.66 -12.87
N ASN A 95 -13.24 2.41 -12.42
CA ASN A 95 -12.36 1.39 -13.01
C ASN A 95 -10.91 1.87 -13.15
N THR A 96 -10.42 2.63 -12.18
CA THR A 96 -9.06 3.16 -12.17
C THR A 96 -8.09 2.12 -11.60
N PRO A 97 -6.97 1.81 -12.28
CA PRO A 97 -5.96 0.91 -11.73
C PRO A 97 -5.38 1.46 -10.42
N PHE A 98 -5.59 0.75 -9.33
CA PHE A 98 -5.15 1.17 -8.01
C PHE A 98 -4.72 -0.04 -7.16
N LEU A 99 -3.62 0.10 -6.45
CA LEU A 99 -3.12 -0.88 -5.50
C LEU A 99 -3.08 -0.30 -4.09
N ALA A 100 -3.87 -0.88 -3.19
CA ALA A 100 -3.78 -0.62 -1.76
C ALA A 100 -2.87 -1.66 -1.10
N ILE A 101 -1.81 -1.21 -0.44
CA ILE A 101 -0.91 -2.08 0.33
C ILE A 101 -1.22 -1.89 1.81
N LEU A 102 -1.74 -2.92 2.44
CA LEU A 102 -2.19 -2.87 3.82
C LEU A 102 -1.21 -3.60 4.73
N GLY A 103 -0.82 -2.94 5.82
CA GLY A 103 -0.10 -3.60 6.89
C GLY A 103 -0.97 -4.63 7.61
N SER A 104 -0.33 -5.62 8.20
CA SER A 104 -0.98 -6.62 9.06
C SER A 104 -0.07 -6.98 10.22
N ARG A 105 -0.61 -7.69 11.21
CA ARG A 105 0.20 -8.28 12.27
C ARG A 105 0.98 -9.49 11.73
N PRO A 106 2.11 -9.84 12.35
CA PRO A 106 2.78 -11.10 12.06
C PRO A 106 1.83 -12.29 12.21
N VAL A 107 2.01 -13.31 11.38
CA VAL A 107 1.11 -14.47 11.31
C VAL A 107 0.93 -15.16 12.68
N ASN A 108 1.97 -15.18 13.51
CA ASN A 108 1.93 -15.74 14.86
C ASN A 108 1.19 -14.88 15.90
N GLU A 109 0.78 -13.68 15.54
CA GLU A 109 0.02 -12.76 16.39
C GLU A 109 -1.43 -12.55 15.90
N LEU A 110 -1.80 -13.18 14.78
CA LEU A 110 -3.16 -13.08 14.25
C LEU A 110 -4.17 -13.78 15.14
N ASN A 111 -5.34 -13.15 15.32
CA ASN A 111 -6.46 -13.58 16.18
C ASN A 111 -6.11 -13.59 17.67
N MET A 112 -5.21 -12.71 18.09
CA MET A 112 -4.82 -12.53 19.49
C MET A 112 -5.21 -11.18 20.09
N ASP A 113 -6.08 -10.42 19.42
CA ASP A 113 -6.47 -9.05 19.78
C ASP A 113 -5.24 -8.12 19.94
N ALA A 114 -4.23 -8.32 19.06
CA ALA A 114 -3.02 -7.53 19.08
C ALA A 114 -3.29 -6.07 18.69
N PHE A 115 -2.40 -5.17 19.08
CA PHE A 115 -2.53 -3.73 18.78
C PHE A 115 -2.75 -3.49 17.27
N GLN A 116 -3.82 -2.80 16.93
CA GLN A 116 -4.24 -2.51 15.55
C GLN A 116 -4.55 -3.77 14.70
N GLU A 117 -4.82 -4.88 15.33
CA GLU A 117 -5.28 -6.06 14.61
C GLU A 117 -6.72 -5.86 14.12
N LEU A 118 -6.93 -6.17 12.86
CA LEU A 118 -8.24 -6.14 12.23
C LEU A 118 -8.26 -7.14 11.08
N ASN A 119 -9.31 -7.94 10.99
CA ASN A 119 -9.58 -8.69 9.76
C ASN A 119 -10.08 -7.70 8.69
N GLN A 120 -9.19 -7.30 7.80
CA GLN A 120 -9.43 -6.25 6.81
C GLN A 120 -10.19 -6.76 5.60
N ASN A 121 -10.10 -8.05 5.28
CA ASN A 121 -10.65 -8.62 4.06
C ASN A 121 -12.15 -8.34 3.86
N PRO A 122 -13.04 -8.49 4.87
CA PRO A 122 -14.46 -8.22 4.69
C PRO A 122 -14.78 -6.78 4.29
N MET A 123 -13.91 -5.82 4.67
CA MET A 123 -14.13 -4.39 4.39
C MET A 123 -13.92 -4.06 2.92
N TYR A 124 -13.10 -4.83 2.23
CA TYR A 124 -12.77 -4.63 0.82
C TYR A 124 -13.57 -5.52 -0.12
N ASN A 125 -14.35 -6.47 0.43
CA ASN A 125 -15.20 -7.32 -0.37
C ASN A 125 -16.21 -6.48 -1.18
N GLY A 126 -16.28 -6.74 -2.47
CA GLY A 126 -17.18 -6.04 -3.39
C GLY A 126 -16.65 -4.73 -3.97
N ILE A 127 -15.50 -4.23 -3.50
CA ILE A 127 -14.83 -3.05 -4.09
C ILE A 127 -13.42 -3.37 -4.61
N ALA A 128 -12.74 -4.37 -4.05
CA ALA A 128 -11.47 -4.86 -4.56
C ALA A 128 -11.67 -6.16 -5.36
N VAL A 129 -10.82 -6.39 -6.35
CA VAL A 129 -10.86 -7.62 -7.17
C VAL A 129 -9.97 -8.71 -6.62
N TYR A 130 -9.05 -8.36 -5.71
CA TYR A 130 -8.16 -9.27 -4.98
C TYR A 130 -8.05 -8.82 -3.52
#